data_8f1f74fccd3d11dd9e61bb39f0c9bf1b
#
_entry.id   8f1f74fccd3d11dd9e61bb39f0c9bf1b
#
_cell.length_a   1.000
_cell.length_b   1.000
_cell.length_c   1.000
_cell.angle_alpha   90.00
_cell.angle_beta   90.00
_cell.angle_gamma   90.00
#
_symmetry.space_group_name_H-M   'P 1'
#
loop_
_entity.id
_entity.type
_entity.pdbx_description
1 polymer ?
#
loop_
_entity_poly.entity_id
_entity_poly.type
_entity_poly.pdbx_seq_one_letter_code
_entity_poly.pdbx_strand_id
1 'polypeptide(L)'
;MIPENLLLGNERLREYILSLSEKRRFPGSMIIAGPEGSGRHTAGRIIAMSLCCTDKSDRPCFRCLFCRKILEGISPDVIFVGPKKGVRSIGVDDVRQLRTDAFVAPTECDAKVYILENAERMTVSAQNAMLKIFEEPPDGVYFILLCDSASSLLPTIRSRAPELNTEVFGDEALTVHLRTVSPGFSEIEKNDPAAAAAIVRQSGGIIGRALGLISGKGAERNENISLVVRALSEKKPADLLVSLKAACGSGRDETADALRALMNALRDVAASKRGGKEVGTLFYPDADEARSDGSRMTVRSALRYYERVLGTVLLIDGGAVNVSTSLTSLVADLCALMS
;
A
#
# COMPACT_ATOMS: atom_id res chain seq x y z
N MET A 1 -12.95 -2.81 23.36
CA MET A 1 -13.58 -2.13 22.17
C MET A 1 -12.48 -1.59 21.27
N ILE A 2 -12.52 -1.86 19.95
CA ILE A 2 -11.53 -1.32 19.00
C ILE A 2 -11.75 0.20 18.92
N PRO A 3 -10.71 1.03 19.19
CA PRO A 3 -10.82 2.48 19.06
C PRO A 3 -11.28 2.90 17.67
N GLU A 4 -12.16 3.89 17.57
CA GLU A 4 -12.75 4.32 16.30
C GLU A 4 -11.71 4.86 15.31
N ASN A 5 -10.62 5.43 15.80
CA ASN A 5 -9.50 5.90 14.99
C ASN A 5 -8.65 4.77 14.40
N LEU A 6 -8.82 3.53 14.86
CA LEU A 6 -8.22 2.35 14.26
C LEU A 6 -9.21 1.70 13.29
N LEU A 7 -8.76 1.33 12.10
CA LEU A 7 -9.61 0.83 11.01
C LEU A 7 -10.73 1.81 10.62
N LEU A 8 -10.43 3.09 10.64
CA LEU A 8 -11.39 4.13 10.32
C LEU A 8 -12.03 3.84 8.95
N GLY A 9 -13.38 3.97 8.91
CA GLY A 9 -14.17 3.71 7.72
C GLY A 9 -14.28 2.25 7.30
N ASN A 10 -13.57 1.33 7.96
CA ASN A 10 -13.69 -0.12 7.75
C ASN A 10 -14.68 -0.72 8.77
N GLU A 11 -15.87 -0.16 8.88
CA GLU A 11 -16.83 -0.51 9.93
C GLU A 11 -17.26 -1.98 9.87
N ARG A 12 -17.55 -2.48 8.67
CA ARG A 12 -17.92 -3.90 8.48
C ARG A 12 -16.80 -4.85 8.90
N LEU A 13 -15.56 -4.51 8.55
CA LEU A 13 -14.39 -5.29 8.95
C LEU A 13 -14.20 -5.24 10.46
N ARG A 14 -14.35 -4.07 11.08
CA ARG A 14 -14.26 -3.86 12.52
C ARG A 14 -15.34 -4.66 13.27
N GLU A 15 -16.60 -4.57 12.84
CA GLU A 15 -17.71 -5.32 13.43
C GLU A 15 -17.50 -6.83 13.31
N TYR A 16 -17.03 -7.30 12.17
CA TYR A 16 -16.71 -8.70 11.97
C TYR A 16 -15.62 -9.19 12.94
N ILE A 17 -14.50 -8.44 13.06
CA ILE A 17 -13.43 -8.77 14.01
C ILE A 17 -13.95 -8.78 15.45
N LEU A 18 -14.77 -7.81 15.85
CA LEU A 18 -15.39 -7.78 17.16
C LEU A 18 -16.28 -9.00 17.40
N SER A 19 -17.11 -9.37 16.43
CA SER A 19 -17.99 -10.53 16.53
C SER A 19 -17.22 -11.85 16.73
N LEU A 20 -16.07 -12.00 16.05
CA LEU A 20 -15.18 -13.16 16.23
C LEU A 20 -14.54 -13.16 17.62
N SER A 21 -14.14 -11.98 18.08
CA SER A 21 -13.51 -11.79 19.40
C SER A 21 -14.47 -12.12 20.56
N GLU A 22 -15.71 -11.66 20.48
CA GLU A 22 -16.77 -11.95 21.45
C GLU A 22 -17.10 -13.44 21.51
N LYS A 23 -17.26 -14.08 20.35
CA LYS A 23 -17.56 -15.51 20.23
C LYS A 23 -16.34 -16.40 20.52
N ARG A 24 -15.14 -15.83 20.60
CA ARG A 24 -13.86 -16.55 20.71
C ARG A 24 -13.70 -17.64 19.63
N ARG A 25 -14.15 -17.35 18.41
CA ARG A 25 -14.14 -18.29 17.28
C ARG A 25 -13.53 -17.62 16.08
N PHE A 26 -12.21 -17.53 16.10
CA PHE A 26 -11.47 -17.11 14.89
C PHE A 26 -11.24 -18.32 13.99
N PRO A 27 -11.42 -18.15 12.67
CA PRO A 27 -10.94 -19.14 11.70
C PRO A 27 -9.42 -19.32 11.86
N GLY A 28 -8.94 -20.54 11.69
CA GLY A 28 -7.51 -20.82 11.76
C GLY A 28 -6.72 -20.13 10.65
N SER A 29 -7.38 -19.82 9.52
CA SER A 29 -6.78 -19.11 8.40
C SER A 29 -7.73 -18.03 7.89
N MET A 30 -7.20 -16.85 7.53
CA MET A 30 -7.97 -15.70 7.01
C MET A 30 -7.19 -14.95 5.93
N ILE A 31 -7.90 -14.34 5.01
CA ILE A 31 -7.34 -13.44 3.98
C ILE A 31 -7.89 -12.04 4.22
N ILE A 32 -7.01 -11.04 4.30
CA ILE A 32 -7.38 -9.63 4.35
C ILE A 32 -6.85 -8.97 3.07
N ALA A 33 -7.76 -8.57 2.21
CA ALA A 33 -7.45 -7.97 0.92
C ALA A 33 -7.76 -6.48 0.91
N GLY A 34 -6.91 -5.70 0.25
CA GLY A 34 -7.09 -4.27 0.02
C GLY A 34 -5.79 -3.55 -0.27
N PRO A 35 -5.86 -2.38 -0.91
CA PRO A 35 -4.69 -1.63 -1.31
C PRO A 35 -3.83 -1.20 -0.11
N GLU A 36 -2.56 -0.94 -0.36
CA GLU A 36 -1.65 -0.43 0.66
C GLU A 36 -2.16 0.90 1.24
N GLY A 37 -2.17 0.99 2.57
CA GLY A 37 -2.72 2.15 3.30
C GLY A 37 -4.21 2.07 3.60
N SER A 38 -4.94 1.02 3.16
CA SER A 38 -6.37 0.82 3.44
C SER A 38 -6.69 0.28 4.85
N GLY A 39 -5.65 -0.09 5.62
CA GLY A 39 -5.80 -0.61 6.98
C GLY A 39 -5.63 -2.13 7.13
N ARG A 40 -5.28 -2.87 6.07
CA ARG A 40 -5.10 -4.33 6.13
C ARG A 40 -4.08 -4.78 7.20
N HIS A 41 -2.94 -4.08 7.34
CA HIS A 41 -1.94 -4.38 8.39
C HIS A 41 -2.49 -4.09 9.79
N THR A 42 -3.24 -3.01 9.94
CA THR A 42 -3.91 -2.67 11.20
C THR A 42 -4.92 -3.75 11.58
N ALA A 43 -5.73 -4.22 10.62
CA ALA A 43 -6.68 -5.30 10.83
C ALA A 43 -6.00 -6.60 11.27
N GLY A 44 -4.92 -7.01 10.59
CA GLY A 44 -4.12 -8.17 10.97
C GLY A 44 -3.59 -8.09 12.40
N ARG A 45 -3.05 -6.92 12.80
CA ARG A 45 -2.58 -6.69 14.17
C ARG A 45 -3.72 -6.72 15.20
N ILE A 46 -4.88 -6.16 14.89
CA ILE A 46 -6.05 -6.17 15.77
C ILE A 46 -6.54 -7.61 15.99
N ILE A 47 -6.58 -8.43 14.94
CA ILE A 47 -6.92 -9.86 15.07
C ILE A 47 -5.90 -10.58 15.95
N ALA A 48 -4.60 -10.37 15.72
CA ALA A 48 -3.56 -10.97 16.55
C ALA A 48 -3.68 -10.53 18.02
N MET A 49 -3.95 -9.25 18.27
CA MET A 49 -4.23 -8.76 19.62
C MET A 49 -5.47 -9.42 20.23
N SER A 50 -6.53 -9.62 19.47
CA SER A 50 -7.75 -10.28 19.97
C SER A 50 -7.50 -11.73 20.38
N LEU A 51 -6.62 -12.43 19.64
CA LEU A 51 -6.21 -13.81 19.92
C LEU A 51 -5.35 -13.92 21.20
N CYS A 52 -4.38 -13.00 21.35
CA CYS A 52 -3.40 -13.03 22.45
C CYS A 52 -3.82 -12.25 23.70
N CYS A 53 -4.94 -11.50 23.67
CA CYS A 53 -5.36 -10.62 24.75
C CYS A 53 -5.75 -11.41 26.01
N THR A 54 -5.22 -11.00 27.17
CA THR A 54 -5.56 -11.60 28.47
C THR A 54 -6.87 -11.11 29.08
N ASP A 55 -7.38 -9.97 28.64
CA ASP A 55 -8.68 -9.46 29.08
C ASP A 55 -9.78 -10.35 28.50
N LYS A 56 -10.66 -10.86 29.40
CA LYS A 56 -11.72 -11.79 28.98
C LYS A 56 -13.02 -11.09 28.57
N SER A 57 -13.16 -9.82 28.92
CA SER A 57 -14.38 -9.04 28.71
C SER A 57 -14.27 -8.07 27.53
N ASP A 58 -13.07 -7.54 27.26
CA ASP A 58 -12.84 -6.50 26.24
C ASP A 58 -11.60 -6.85 25.40
N ARG A 59 -11.78 -7.66 24.36
CA ARG A 59 -10.70 -8.09 23.45
C ARG A 59 -10.85 -7.43 22.07
N PRO A 60 -9.77 -6.84 21.56
CA PRO A 60 -8.48 -6.53 22.20
C PRO A 60 -8.61 -5.35 23.16
N CYS A 61 -7.95 -5.42 24.33
CA CYS A 61 -8.04 -4.35 25.34
C CYS A 61 -7.04 -3.20 25.12
N PHE A 62 -6.10 -3.32 24.24
CA PHE A 62 -5.03 -2.35 23.91
C PHE A 62 -4.10 -1.94 25.07
N ARG A 63 -4.33 -2.44 26.28
CA ARG A 63 -3.61 -2.06 27.52
C ARG A 63 -2.80 -3.17 28.17
N CYS A 64 -3.16 -4.44 27.95
CA CYS A 64 -2.39 -5.56 28.50
C CYS A 64 -1.00 -5.68 27.82
N LEU A 65 -0.11 -6.42 28.48
CA LEU A 65 1.26 -6.59 28.00
C LEU A 65 1.32 -7.12 26.57
N PHE A 66 0.51 -8.12 26.23
CA PHE A 66 0.50 -8.72 24.90
C PHE A 66 -0.02 -7.76 23.83
N CYS A 67 -1.13 -7.05 24.10
CA CYS A 67 -1.61 -6.04 23.15
C CYS A 67 -0.54 -4.96 22.85
N ARG A 68 0.17 -4.49 23.89
CA ARG A 68 1.25 -3.51 23.69
C ARG A 68 2.41 -4.08 22.91
N LYS A 69 2.90 -5.29 23.24
CA LYS A 69 3.98 -5.95 22.50
C LYS A 69 3.64 -6.13 21.01
N ILE A 70 2.38 -6.47 20.70
CA ILE A 70 1.93 -6.64 19.31
C ILE A 70 1.87 -5.29 18.59
N LEU A 71 1.42 -4.23 19.25
CA LEU A 71 1.43 -2.87 18.68
C LEU A 71 2.85 -2.39 18.38
N GLU A 72 3.79 -2.67 19.28
CA GLU A 72 5.21 -2.34 19.13
C GLU A 72 5.96 -3.28 18.17
N GLY A 73 5.34 -4.39 17.75
CA GLY A 73 5.94 -5.37 16.83
C GLY A 73 7.03 -6.25 17.47
N ILE A 74 7.04 -6.39 18.81
CA ILE A 74 8.05 -7.14 19.57
C ILE A 74 7.52 -8.43 20.21
N SER A 75 6.29 -8.85 19.87
CA SER A 75 5.72 -10.12 20.37
C SER A 75 6.40 -11.30 19.68
N PRO A 76 6.94 -12.30 20.44
CA PRO A 76 7.56 -13.48 19.87
C PRO A 76 6.55 -14.43 19.19
N ASP A 77 5.28 -14.35 19.59
CA ASP A 77 4.22 -15.25 19.10
C ASP A 77 3.39 -14.65 17.97
N VAL A 78 3.67 -13.39 17.57
CA VAL A 78 3.10 -12.76 16.37
C VAL A 78 4.20 -12.49 15.37
N ILE A 79 4.26 -13.35 14.36
CA ILE A 79 5.36 -13.43 13.43
C ILE A 79 4.94 -12.83 12.10
N PHE A 80 5.62 -11.74 11.71
CA PHE A 80 5.43 -11.12 10.41
C PHE A 80 6.33 -11.82 9.37
N VAL A 81 5.71 -12.36 8.33
CA VAL A 81 6.39 -13.06 7.24
C VAL A 81 6.19 -12.30 5.96
N GLY A 82 7.26 -11.79 5.41
CA GLY A 82 7.26 -11.06 4.14
C GLY A 82 8.47 -11.40 3.30
N PRO A 83 8.59 -10.82 2.11
CA PRO A 83 9.78 -10.99 1.29
C PRO A 83 11.03 -10.51 2.05
N LYS A 84 12.09 -11.31 2.07
CA LYS A 84 13.36 -10.94 2.70
C LYS A 84 14.00 -9.74 2.00
N LYS A 85 14.81 -8.97 2.73
CA LYS A 85 15.51 -7.81 2.16
C LYS A 85 16.30 -8.21 0.92
N GLY A 86 15.99 -7.58 -0.22
CA GLY A 86 16.62 -7.90 -1.51
C GLY A 86 16.01 -9.07 -2.27
N VAL A 87 15.06 -9.80 -1.68
CA VAL A 87 14.30 -10.88 -2.33
C VAL A 87 12.86 -10.41 -2.54
N ARG A 88 12.26 -10.74 -3.69
CA ARG A 88 10.95 -10.22 -4.07
C ARG A 88 9.78 -11.08 -3.74
N SER A 89 10.03 -12.36 -3.60
CA SER A 89 8.99 -13.36 -3.42
C SER A 89 9.21 -14.14 -2.14
N ILE A 90 8.13 -14.58 -1.56
CA ILE A 90 8.15 -15.56 -0.50
C ILE A 90 8.28 -16.92 -1.17
N GLY A 91 9.40 -17.58 -0.95
CA GLY A 91 9.74 -18.85 -1.58
C GLY A 91 9.14 -20.05 -0.84
N VAL A 92 9.22 -21.22 -1.50
CA VAL A 92 8.74 -22.46 -0.91
C VAL A 92 9.49 -22.84 0.39
N ASP A 93 10.77 -22.48 0.50
CA ASP A 93 11.57 -22.79 1.68
C ASP A 93 11.19 -21.90 2.88
N ASP A 94 10.81 -20.64 2.64
CA ASP A 94 10.27 -19.76 3.68
C ASP A 94 8.97 -20.35 4.27
N VAL A 95 8.09 -20.88 3.39
CA VAL A 95 6.85 -21.55 3.82
C VAL A 95 7.12 -22.88 4.52
N ARG A 96 8.11 -23.65 4.08
CA ARG A 96 8.51 -24.89 4.77
C ARG A 96 9.04 -24.60 6.17
N GLN A 97 9.86 -23.56 6.33
CA GLN A 97 10.36 -23.11 7.63
C GLN A 97 9.21 -22.68 8.54
N LEU A 98 8.30 -21.86 8.03
CA LEU A 98 7.08 -21.44 8.73
C LEU A 98 6.25 -22.65 9.18
N ARG A 99 6.05 -23.65 8.31
CA ARG A 99 5.32 -24.87 8.66
C ARG A 99 5.99 -25.65 9.78
N THR A 100 7.30 -25.74 9.79
CA THR A 100 8.03 -26.43 10.87
C THR A 100 7.89 -25.67 12.20
N ASP A 101 8.00 -24.34 12.15
CA ASP A 101 7.85 -23.48 13.32
C ASP A 101 6.42 -23.47 13.89
N ALA A 102 5.41 -23.66 13.04
CA ALA A 102 4.00 -23.68 13.46
C ALA A 102 3.66 -24.84 14.41
N PHE A 103 4.45 -25.91 14.45
CA PHE A 103 4.29 -27.01 15.43
C PHE A 103 5.02 -26.76 16.75
N VAL A 104 5.78 -25.67 16.85
CA VAL A 104 6.40 -25.26 18.11
C VAL A 104 5.41 -24.44 18.92
N ALA A 105 5.22 -24.79 20.19
CA ALA A 105 4.30 -24.09 21.06
C ALA A 105 4.61 -22.59 21.16
N PRO A 106 3.60 -21.74 21.35
CA PRO A 106 3.80 -20.31 21.58
C PRO A 106 4.61 -20.09 22.87
N THR A 107 5.33 -18.99 22.95
CA THR A 107 6.29 -18.69 24.02
C THR A 107 5.63 -17.95 25.19
N GLU A 108 4.77 -16.99 24.89
CA GLU A 108 4.18 -16.09 25.90
C GLU A 108 2.65 -16.08 25.87
N CYS A 109 2.05 -16.26 24.70
CA CYS A 109 0.59 -16.20 24.50
C CYS A 109 -0.02 -17.61 24.43
N ASP A 110 -1.35 -17.69 24.50
CA ASP A 110 -2.09 -18.93 24.23
C ASP A 110 -2.25 -19.20 22.71
N ALA A 111 -1.83 -18.29 21.87
CA ALA A 111 -1.96 -18.35 20.41
C ALA A 111 -0.67 -17.93 19.71
N LYS A 112 -0.38 -18.57 18.58
CA LYS A 112 0.70 -18.22 17.68
C LYS A 112 0.13 -17.73 16.34
N VAL A 113 0.47 -16.52 15.94
CA VAL A 113 -0.14 -15.87 14.79
C VAL A 113 0.90 -15.53 13.74
N TYR A 114 0.71 -16.04 12.53
CA TYR A 114 1.53 -15.70 11.36
C TYR A 114 0.79 -14.69 10.50
N ILE A 115 1.37 -13.52 10.32
CA ILE A 115 0.87 -12.48 9.43
C ILE A 115 1.77 -12.46 8.18
N LEU A 116 1.26 -13.00 7.07
CA LEU A 116 1.97 -13.02 5.80
C LEU A 116 1.69 -11.73 5.05
N GLU A 117 2.70 -10.85 5.03
CA GLU A 117 2.64 -9.55 4.36
C GLU A 117 2.89 -9.70 2.86
N ASN A 118 2.11 -9.00 2.04
CA ASN A 118 2.18 -9.09 0.58
C ASN A 118 2.10 -10.54 0.09
N ALA A 119 1.06 -11.26 0.52
CA ALA A 119 0.87 -12.68 0.22
C ALA A 119 0.79 -12.97 -1.29
N GLU A 120 0.43 -11.98 -2.12
CA GLU A 120 0.51 -12.04 -3.57
C GLU A 120 1.94 -12.26 -4.10
N ARG A 121 2.96 -11.96 -3.30
CA ARG A 121 4.37 -12.21 -3.63
C ARG A 121 4.82 -13.64 -3.33
N MET A 122 3.95 -14.51 -2.82
CA MET A 122 4.25 -15.93 -2.72
C MET A 122 4.34 -16.56 -4.11
N THR A 123 5.40 -17.32 -4.35
CA THR A 123 5.48 -18.15 -5.57
C THR A 123 4.34 -19.16 -5.59
N VAL A 124 3.93 -19.64 -6.78
CA VAL A 124 2.92 -20.70 -6.92
C VAL A 124 3.29 -21.93 -6.09
N SER A 125 4.56 -22.32 -6.09
CA SER A 125 5.07 -23.43 -5.28
C SER A 125 4.96 -23.16 -3.77
N ALA A 126 5.18 -21.93 -3.32
CA ALA A 126 5.00 -21.53 -1.93
C ALA A 126 3.52 -21.58 -1.51
N GLN A 127 2.62 -21.05 -2.35
CA GLN A 127 1.18 -21.13 -2.10
C GLN A 127 0.70 -22.58 -2.02
N ASN A 128 1.14 -23.45 -2.93
CA ASN A 128 0.80 -24.88 -2.88
C ASN A 128 1.36 -25.58 -1.64
N ALA A 129 2.59 -25.23 -1.21
CA ALA A 129 3.19 -25.78 0.01
C ALA A 129 2.44 -25.37 1.29
N MET A 130 1.71 -24.25 1.24
CA MET A 130 0.93 -23.74 2.36
C MET A 130 -0.44 -24.42 2.50
N LEU A 131 -1.01 -24.99 1.43
CA LEU A 131 -2.39 -25.48 1.39
C LEU A 131 -2.74 -26.39 2.57
N LYS A 132 -1.88 -27.37 2.90
CA LYS A 132 -2.18 -28.35 3.95
C LYS A 132 -2.28 -27.70 5.34
N ILE A 133 -1.34 -26.83 5.70
CA ILE A 133 -1.34 -26.18 7.02
C ILE A 133 -2.38 -25.05 7.12
N PHE A 134 -2.77 -24.51 5.96
CA PHE A 134 -3.78 -23.46 5.87
C PHE A 134 -5.20 -24.03 6.01
N GLU A 135 -5.41 -25.27 5.57
CA GLU A 135 -6.67 -26.02 5.71
C GLU A 135 -6.87 -26.55 7.14
N GLU A 136 -5.79 -27.12 7.71
CA GLU A 136 -5.79 -27.70 9.05
C GLU A 136 -4.60 -27.16 9.86
N PRO A 137 -4.69 -25.90 10.36
CA PRO A 137 -3.65 -25.36 11.21
C PRO A 137 -3.59 -26.09 12.56
N PRO A 138 -2.41 -26.21 13.17
CA PRO A 138 -2.29 -26.75 14.53
C PRO A 138 -3.13 -25.95 15.53
N ASP A 139 -3.56 -26.60 16.62
CA ASP A 139 -4.33 -25.95 17.67
C ASP A 139 -3.60 -24.70 18.21
N GLY A 140 -4.32 -23.60 18.31
CA GLY A 140 -3.79 -22.31 18.78
C GLY A 140 -2.91 -21.58 17.75
N VAL A 141 -2.79 -22.09 16.51
CA VAL A 141 -2.04 -21.44 15.42
C VAL A 141 -2.98 -20.80 14.42
N TYR A 142 -2.68 -19.56 14.04
CA TYR A 142 -3.50 -18.77 13.12
C TYR A 142 -2.66 -18.17 11.99
N PHE A 143 -3.22 -18.18 10.78
CA PHE A 143 -2.61 -17.61 9.59
C PHE A 143 -3.45 -16.46 9.04
N ILE A 144 -2.85 -15.30 8.86
CA ILE A 144 -3.48 -14.12 8.28
C ILE A 144 -2.69 -13.72 7.05
N LEU A 145 -3.30 -13.85 5.87
CA LEU A 145 -2.71 -13.43 4.60
C LEU A 145 -3.15 -12.02 4.28
N LEU A 146 -2.20 -11.10 4.15
CA LEU A 146 -2.45 -9.73 3.71
C LEU A 146 -2.06 -9.61 2.24
N CYS A 147 -2.98 -9.17 1.38
CA CYS A 147 -2.73 -9.01 -0.05
C CYS A 147 -3.43 -7.76 -0.61
N ASP A 148 -2.97 -7.27 -1.76
CA ASP A 148 -3.61 -6.13 -2.43
C ASP A 148 -5.00 -6.52 -2.97
N SER A 149 -5.12 -7.73 -3.49
CA SER A 149 -6.38 -8.33 -3.96
C SER A 149 -6.36 -9.83 -3.74
N ALA A 150 -7.44 -10.40 -3.23
CA ALA A 150 -7.54 -11.84 -3.06
C ALA A 150 -7.44 -12.60 -4.39
N SER A 151 -7.81 -11.97 -5.52
CA SER A 151 -7.69 -12.56 -6.85
C SER A 151 -6.24 -12.87 -7.26
N SER A 152 -5.25 -12.27 -6.61
CA SER A 152 -3.83 -12.54 -6.82
C SER A 152 -3.35 -13.86 -6.17
N LEU A 153 -4.17 -14.44 -5.30
CA LEU A 153 -3.92 -15.73 -4.67
C LEU A 153 -4.57 -16.87 -5.46
N LEU A 154 -4.00 -18.07 -5.37
CA LEU A 154 -4.56 -19.25 -6.01
C LEU A 154 -6.00 -19.50 -5.53
N PRO A 155 -6.92 -19.93 -6.41
CA PRO A 155 -8.28 -20.28 -6.02
C PRO A 155 -8.34 -21.34 -4.91
N THR A 156 -7.35 -22.23 -4.87
CA THR A 156 -7.20 -23.27 -3.84
C THR A 156 -6.88 -22.70 -2.44
N ILE A 157 -6.21 -21.57 -2.33
CA ILE A 157 -6.01 -20.83 -1.08
C ILE A 157 -7.32 -20.13 -0.67
N ARG A 158 -7.94 -19.41 -1.61
CA ARG A 158 -9.16 -18.63 -1.38
C ARG A 158 -10.34 -19.46 -0.93
N SER A 159 -10.46 -20.68 -1.43
CA SER A 159 -11.57 -21.60 -1.04
C SER A 159 -11.49 -22.12 0.40
N ARG A 160 -10.36 -21.88 1.10
CA ARG A 160 -10.08 -22.45 2.42
C ARG A 160 -10.07 -21.44 3.56
N ALA A 161 -10.23 -20.16 3.25
CA ALA A 161 -10.22 -19.10 4.25
C ALA A 161 -11.26 -18.04 3.93
N PRO A 162 -11.92 -17.46 4.95
CA PRO A 162 -12.76 -16.29 4.75
C PRO A 162 -11.93 -15.14 4.22
N GLU A 163 -12.50 -14.42 3.25
CA GLU A 163 -11.94 -13.25 2.64
C GLU A 163 -12.58 -11.99 3.23
N LEU A 164 -11.74 -11.13 3.80
CA LEU A 164 -12.12 -9.85 4.37
C LEU A 164 -11.54 -8.75 3.50
N ASN A 165 -12.37 -7.80 3.09
CA ASN A 165 -11.93 -6.70 2.25
C ASN A 165 -11.90 -5.41 3.05
N THR A 166 -10.81 -4.62 2.88
CA THR A 166 -10.77 -3.25 3.37
C THR A 166 -11.50 -2.32 2.40
N GLU A 167 -12.01 -1.21 2.91
CA GLU A 167 -12.78 -0.26 2.12
C GLU A 167 -11.90 0.81 1.47
N VAL A 168 -12.29 1.21 0.27
CA VAL A 168 -11.78 2.38 -0.46
C VAL A 168 -12.92 3.37 -0.54
N PHE A 169 -12.68 4.61 -0.14
CA PHE A 169 -13.71 5.62 0.06
C PHE A 169 -13.92 6.49 -1.18
N GLY A 170 -15.16 6.96 -1.37
CA GLY A 170 -15.40 8.12 -2.21
C GLY A 170 -14.85 9.40 -1.55
N ASP A 171 -14.60 10.42 -2.36
CA ASP A 171 -13.97 11.68 -1.91
C ASP A 171 -14.70 12.35 -0.72
N GLU A 172 -16.03 12.35 -0.73
CA GLU A 172 -16.83 12.92 0.35
C GLU A 172 -16.67 12.16 1.66
N ALA A 173 -16.78 10.82 1.62
CA ALA A 173 -16.60 9.97 2.80
C ALA A 173 -15.17 10.08 3.37
N LEU A 174 -14.16 10.06 2.49
CA LEU A 174 -12.79 10.25 2.90
C LEU A 174 -12.56 11.61 3.57
N THR A 175 -13.13 12.68 3.03
CA THR A 175 -13.05 14.04 3.61
C THR A 175 -13.61 14.04 5.04
N VAL A 176 -14.77 13.44 5.26
CA VAL A 176 -15.39 13.33 6.60
C VAL A 176 -14.47 12.58 7.55
N HIS A 177 -13.92 11.46 7.12
CA HIS A 177 -13.00 10.67 7.94
C HIS A 177 -11.70 11.44 8.27
N LEU A 178 -11.10 12.14 7.29
CA LEU A 178 -9.88 12.91 7.50
C LEU A 178 -10.09 14.06 8.49
N ARG A 179 -11.23 14.73 8.47
CA ARG A 179 -11.58 15.76 9.47
C ARG A 179 -11.62 15.19 10.89
N THR A 180 -12.03 13.94 11.04
CA THR A 180 -12.14 13.27 12.35
C THR A 180 -10.78 12.86 12.91
N VAL A 181 -9.85 12.39 12.06
CA VAL A 181 -8.58 11.79 12.53
C VAL A 181 -7.35 12.66 12.36
N SER A 182 -7.42 13.70 11.53
CA SER A 182 -6.27 14.54 11.20
C SER A 182 -6.56 16.01 11.45
N PRO A 183 -6.15 16.57 12.61
CA PRO A 183 -6.20 18.00 12.81
C PRO A 183 -5.47 18.79 11.72
N GLY A 184 -4.35 18.26 11.21
CA GLY A 184 -3.60 18.87 10.10
C GLY A 184 -4.40 18.96 8.81
N PHE A 185 -5.27 17.98 8.51
CA PHE A 185 -6.18 18.08 7.36
C PHE A 185 -7.18 19.23 7.51
N SER A 186 -7.77 19.38 8.69
CA SER A 186 -8.72 20.46 8.98
C SER A 186 -8.07 21.85 8.90
N GLU A 187 -6.79 21.94 9.23
CA GLU A 187 -6.02 23.18 9.09
C GLU A 187 -5.72 23.51 7.63
N ILE A 188 -5.29 22.50 6.84
CA ILE A 188 -5.09 22.66 5.39
C ILE A 188 -6.40 23.05 4.72
N GLU A 189 -7.51 22.38 5.05
CA GLU A 189 -8.82 22.66 4.44
C GLU A 189 -9.30 24.10 4.71
N LYS A 190 -9.01 24.67 5.88
CA LYS A 190 -9.33 26.06 6.22
C LYS A 190 -8.47 27.07 5.49
N ASN A 191 -7.18 26.79 5.35
CA ASN A 191 -6.20 27.72 4.80
C ASN A 191 -6.15 27.63 3.26
N ASP A 192 -6.27 26.42 2.71
CA ASP A 192 -6.23 26.12 1.28
C ASP A 192 -7.17 24.95 0.93
N PRO A 193 -8.44 25.22 0.66
CA PRO A 193 -9.43 24.22 0.26
C PRO A 193 -9.04 23.46 -1.01
N ALA A 194 -8.28 24.09 -1.92
CA ALA A 194 -7.85 23.44 -3.16
C ALA A 194 -6.80 22.38 -2.88
N ALA A 195 -5.82 22.66 -2.00
CA ALA A 195 -4.84 21.69 -1.56
C ALA A 195 -5.49 20.52 -0.81
N ALA A 196 -6.48 20.78 0.06
CA ALA A 196 -7.23 19.72 0.74
C ALA A 196 -7.96 18.81 -0.26
N ALA A 197 -8.65 19.38 -1.24
CA ALA A 197 -9.31 18.62 -2.29
C ALA A 197 -8.32 17.83 -3.18
N ALA A 198 -7.12 18.37 -3.42
CA ALA A 198 -6.05 17.66 -4.12
C ALA A 198 -5.56 16.44 -3.32
N ILE A 199 -5.35 16.56 -2.01
CA ILE A 199 -4.97 15.45 -1.12
C ILE A 199 -6.01 14.32 -1.21
N VAL A 200 -7.29 14.65 -1.12
CA VAL A 200 -8.39 13.66 -1.21
C VAL A 200 -8.34 12.93 -2.54
N ARG A 201 -8.26 13.64 -3.66
CA ARG A 201 -8.20 13.03 -5.00
C ARG A 201 -6.93 12.18 -5.19
N GLN A 202 -5.76 12.70 -4.80
CA GLN A 202 -4.47 12.00 -4.94
C GLN A 202 -4.39 10.70 -4.11
N SER A 203 -5.08 10.67 -2.98
CA SER A 203 -5.13 9.47 -2.13
C SER A 203 -5.88 8.31 -2.77
N GLY A 204 -6.72 8.56 -3.79
CA GLY A 204 -7.53 7.54 -4.46
C GLY A 204 -8.49 6.82 -3.51
N GLY A 205 -9.03 7.52 -2.51
CA GLY A 205 -9.93 6.95 -1.52
C GLY A 205 -9.25 6.16 -0.40
N ILE A 206 -7.91 6.20 -0.32
CA ILE A 206 -7.13 5.41 0.65
C ILE A 206 -6.64 6.31 1.78
N ILE A 207 -7.18 6.08 2.98
CA ILE A 207 -6.96 6.95 4.14
C ILE A 207 -5.48 7.06 4.55
N GLY A 208 -4.74 5.96 4.53
CA GLY A 208 -3.32 5.96 4.87
C GLY A 208 -2.46 6.74 3.88
N ARG A 209 -2.85 6.74 2.58
CA ARG A 209 -2.20 7.59 1.58
C ARG A 209 -2.50 9.07 1.82
N ALA A 210 -3.75 9.41 2.14
CA ALA A 210 -4.12 10.77 2.48
C ALA A 210 -3.33 11.29 3.70
N LEU A 211 -3.24 10.50 4.78
CA LEU A 211 -2.46 10.84 5.96
C LEU A 211 -0.97 10.99 5.65
N GLY A 212 -0.43 10.17 4.74
CA GLY A 212 0.94 10.31 4.23
C GLY A 212 1.16 11.65 3.52
N LEU A 213 0.22 12.07 2.66
CA LEU A 213 0.28 13.37 1.97
C LEU A 213 0.18 14.54 2.96
N ILE A 214 -0.72 14.47 3.94
CA ILE A 214 -0.89 15.50 4.98
C ILE A 214 0.39 15.66 5.81
N SER A 215 1.07 14.57 6.15
CA SER A 215 2.32 14.62 6.92
C SER A 215 3.54 15.07 6.10
N GLY A 216 3.35 15.44 4.83
CA GLY A 216 4.43 15.79 3.91
C GLY A 216 5.30 14.61 3.49
N LYS A 217 4.91 13.38 3.82
CA LYS A 217 5.60 12.18 3.40
C LYS A 217 5.54 12.07 1.88
N GLY A 218 6.67 12.25 1.22
CA GLY A 218 6.76 12.28 -0.25
C GLY A 218 6.68 13.67 -0.88
N ALA A 219 6.62 14.76 -0.11
CA ALA A 219 6.63 16.12 -0.65
C ALA A 219 7.88 16.38 -1.51
N GLU A 220 9.06 16.04 -1.00
CA GLU A 220 10.31 16.12 -1.76
C GLU A 220 10.29 15.26 -3.03
N ARG A 221 9.71 14.06 -2.96
CA ARG A 221 9.52 13.22 -4.14
C ARG A 221 8.62 13.87 -5.16
N ASN A 222 7.51 14.46 -4.74
CA ASN A 222 6.56 15.13 -5.64
C ASN A 222 7.19 16.37 -6.29
N GLU A 223 7.97 17.14 -5.54
CA GLU A 223 8.74 18.25 -6.09
C GLU A 223 9.72 17.77 -7.18
N ASN A 224 10.47 16.72 -6.91
CA ASN A 224 11.37 16.11 -7.90
C ASN A 224 10.61 15.59 -9.13
N ILE A 225 9.40 15.04 -8.99
CA ILE A 225 8.55 14.62 -10.11
C ILE A 225 8.11 15.83 -10.95
N SER A 226 7.72 16.94 -10.33
CA SER A 226 7.42 18.19 -11.06
C SER A 226 8.64 18.68 -11.84
N LEU A 227 9.85 18.58 -11.27
CA LEU A 227 11.10 18.90 -11.98
C LEU A 227 11.34 17.94 -13.16
N VAL A 228 11.01 16.64 -13.02
CA VAL A 228 11.08 15.68 -14.15
C VAL A 228 10.15 16.12 -15.28
N VAL A 229 8.90 16.50 -14.97
CA VAL A 229 7.93 16.95 -15.98
C VAL A 229 8.43 18.22 -16.69
N ARG A 230 8.99 19.19 -15.94
CA ARG A 230 9.59 20.40 -16.52
C ARG A 230 10.77 20.06 -17.43
N ALA A 231 11.68 19.18 -16.99
CA ALA A 231 12.82 18.74 -17.78
C ALA A 231 12.40 18.07 -19.09
N LEU A 232 11.34 17.25 -19.07
CA LEU A 232 10.73 16.64 -20.26
C LEU A 232 10.09 17.73 -21.16
N SER A 233 9.42 18.70 -20.57
CA SER A 233 8.78 19.82 -21.28
C SER A 233 9.79 20.72 -21.98
N GLU A 234 10.89 21.02 -21.31
CA GLU A 234 11.96 21.90 -21.80
C GLU A 234 13.03 21.17 -22.62
N LYS A 235 12.92 19.84 -22.75
CA LYS A 235 13.87 18.96 -23.42
C LYS A 235 15.30 19.08 -22.88
N LYS A 236 15.43 18.98 -21.53
CA LYS A 236 16.70 19.07 -20.79
C LYS A 236 17.14 17.70 -20.25
N PRO A 237 17.97 16.93 -20.99
CA PRO A 237 18.35 15.58 -20.59
C PRO A 237 19.12 15.51 -19.26
N ALA A 238 19.96 16.49 -18.96
CA ALA A 238 20.74 16.54 -17.71
C ALA A 238 19.84 16.72 -16.49
N ASP A 239 18.89 17.65 -16.56
CA ASP A 239 17.94 17.93 -15.48
C ASP A 239 16.99 16.73 -15.29
N LEU A 240 16.58 16.05 -16.37
CA LEU A 240 15.81 14.82 -16.31
C LEU A 240 16.51 13.72 -15.50
N LEU A 241 17.80 13.48 -15.79
CA LEU A 241 18.57 12.44 -15.09
C LEU A 241 18.68 12.72 -13.59
N VAL A 242 18.98 13.98 -13.23
CA VAL A 242 19.15 14.39 -11.83
C VAL A 242 17.83 14.28 -11.07
N SER A 243 16.77 14.89 -11.59
CA SER A 243 15.46 14.92 -10.92
C SER A 243 14.81 13.55 -10.85
N LEU A 244 14.89 12.72 -11.89
CA LEU A 244 14.35 11.36 -11.87
C LEU A 244 15.09 10.48 -10.86
N LYS A 245 16.42 10.58 -10.77
CA LYS A 245 17.20 9.85 -9.79
C LYS A 245 16.88 10.28 -8.37
N ALA A 246 16.69 11.57 -8.13
CA ALA A 246 16.29 12.10 -6.83
C ALA A 246 14.87 11.63 -6.42
N ALA A 247 13.94 11.59 -7.38
CA ALA A 247 12.58 11.13 -7.13
C ALA A 247 12.47 9.63 -6.79
N CYS A 248 13.31 8.78 -7.44
CA CYS A 248 13.16 7.32 -7.39
C CYS A 248 13.73 6.66 -6.13
N GLY A 249 14.52 7.36 -5.28
CA GLY A 249 15.12 6.76 -4.10
C GLY A 249 16.06 5.58 -4.42
N SER A 250 16.37 4.76 -3.41
CA SER A 250 17.29 3.62 -3.53
C SER A 250 16.58 2.27 -3.61
N GLY A 251 15.31 2.22 -3.23
CA GLY A 251 14.49 1.01 -3.16
C GLY A 251 13.66 0.78 -4.43
N ARG A 252 13.29 -0.46 -4.67
CA ARG A 252 12.44 -0.83 -5.81
C ARG A 252 11.01 -0.32 -5.64
N ASP A 253 10.42 -0.50 -4.47
CA ASP A 253 9.06 -0.06 -4.20
C ASP A 253 8.98 1.48 -4.23
N GLU A 254 10.00 2.17 -3.69
CA GLU A 254 10.13 3.63 -3.79
C GLU A 254 10.22 4.10 -5.24
N THR A 255 11.01 3.38 -6.06
CA THR A 255 11.14 3.66 -7.49
C THR A 255 9.81 3.44 -8.23
N ALA A 256 9.13 2.33 -7.97
CA ALA A 256 7.84 2.05 -8.60
C ALA A 256 6.79 3.12 -8.22
N ASP A 257 6.77 3.56 -6.96
CA ASP A 257 5.87 4.63 -6.51
C ASP A 257 6.19 5.98 -7.15
N ALA A 258 7.47 6.32 -7.28
CA ALA A 258 7.89 7.54 -7.97
C ALA A 258 7.49 7.51 -9.46
N LEU A 259 7.66 6.39 -10.12
CA LEU A 259 7.26 6.24 -11.52
C LEU A 259 5.73 6.27 -11.69
N ARG A 260 4.95 5.72 -10.76
CA ARG A 260 3.48 5.86 -10.75
C ARG A 260 3.05 7.32 -10.53
N ALA A 261 3.74 8.04 -9.64
CA ALA A 261 3.52 9.48 -9.45
C ALA A 261 3.82 10.27 -10.74
N LEU A 262 4.92 9.93 -11.44
CA LEU A 262 5.25 10.53 -12.75
C LEU A 262 4.18 10.22 -13.81
N MET A 263 3.65 9.01 -13.85
CA MET A 263 2.54 8.65 -14.74
C MET A 263 1.31 9.54 -14.47
N ASN A 264 0.94 9.74 -13.20
CA ASN A 264 -0.17 10.62 -12.83
C ASN A 264 0.10 12.07 -13.25
N ALA A 265 1.32 12.58 -13.06
CA ALA A 265 1.70 13.91 -13.48
C ALA A 265 1.61 14.09 -15.02
N LEU A 266 2.11 13.14 -15.80
CA LEU A 266 2.03 13.17 -17.27
C LEU A 266 0.58 13.05 -17.78
N ARG A 267 -0.26 12.25 -17.11
CA ARG A 267 -1.70 12.18 -17.37
C ARG A 267 -2.36 13.54 -17.17
N ASP A 268 -2.05 14.19 -16.05
CA ASP A 268 -2.64 15.49 -15.70
C ASP A 268 -2.23 16.57 -16.71
N VAL A 269 -0.96 16.57 -17.15
CA VAL A 269 -0.50 17.44 -18.25
C VAL A 269 -1.30 17.18 -19.52
N ALA A 270 -1.48 15.92 -19.93
CA ALA A 270 -2.25 15.59 -21.12
C ALA A 270 -3.72 16.00 -21.02
N ALA A 271 -4.32 15.76 -19.85
CA ALA A 271 -5.72 16.08 -19.56
C ALA A 271 -5.98 17.59 -19.48
N SER A 272 -5.07 18.36 -18.83
CA SER A 272 -5.17 19.83 -18.72
C SER A 272 -5.12 20.54 -20.07
N LYS A 273 -4.50 19.92 -21.09
CA LYS A 273 -4.42 20.47 -22.46
C LYS A 273 -5.62 20.10 -23.32
N ARG A 274 -6.41 19.08 -22.99
CA ARG A 274 -7.61 18.66 -23.71
C ARG A 274 -8.90 19.25 -23.14
N GLY A 275 -8.99 19.32 -21.83
CA GLY A 275 -10.18 19.81 -21.09
C GLY A 275 -9.96 21.22 -20.56
N GLY A 276 -11.03 21.91 -20.24
CA GLY A 276 -10.98 23.20 -19.53
C GLY A 276 -10.53 23.05 -18.06
N LYS A 277 -10.85 24.05 -17.24
CA LYS A 277 -10.47 24.11 -15.81
C LYS A 277 -11.09 23.02 -14.92
N GLU A 278 -12.06 22.27 -15.41
CA GLU A 278 -12.81 21.24 -14.65
C GLU A 278 -12.17 19.83 -14.66
N VAL A 279 -11.00 19.67 -15.25
CA VAL A 279 -10.35 18.35 -15.33
C VAL A 279 -9.77 17.97 -13.96
N GLY A 280 -10.28 16.90 -13.39
CA GLY A 280 -9.75 16.33 -12.14
C GLY A 280 -8.29 15.87 -12.31
N THR A 281 -7.41 16.40 -11.46
CA THR A 281 -5.98 16.07 -11.40
C THR A 281 -5.74 14.97 -10.38
N LEU A 282 -4.72 14.12 -10.62
CA LEU A 282 -4.29 13.05 -9.71
C LEU A 282 -2.96 13.36 -9.02
N PHE A 283 -2.11 14.16 -9.63
CA PHE A 283 -0.80 14.53 -9.10
C PHE A 283 -0.73 16.01 -8.75
N TYR A 284 -1.10 16.90 -9.65
CA TYR A 284 -1.06 18.34 -9.42
C TYR A 284 -2.24 18.82 -8.56
N PRO A 285 -2.08 19.93 -7.79
CA PRO A 285 -3.19 20.56 -7.08
C PRO A 285 -4.33 20.97 -8.01
N ASP A 286 -3.98 21.49 -9.19
CA ASP A 286 -4.92 21.91 -10.21
C ASP A 286 -4.39 21.74 -11.65
N ALA A 287 -5.27 22.00 -12.61
CA ALA A 287 -4.95 21.88 -14.03
C ALA A 287 -4.02 23.00 -14.54
N ASP A 288 -3.98 24.15 -13.89
CA ASP A 288 -3.15 25.28 -14.31
C ASP A 288 -1.68 25.01 -13.98
N GLU A 289 -1.38 24.42 -12.81
CA GLU A 289 -0.03 23.98 -12.44
C GLU A 289 0.45 22.85 -13.37
N ALA A 290 -0.39 21.85 -13.64
CA ALA A 290 -0.07 20.79 -14.61
C ALA A 290 0.24 21.37 -16.00
N ARG A 291 -0.50 22.38 -16.44
CA ARG A 291 -0.29 23.06 -17.73
C ARG A 291 1.00 23.87 -17.73
N SER A 292 1.33 24.52 -16.62
CA SER A 292 2.56 25.30 -16.44
C SER A 292 3.79 24.40 -16.58
N ASP A 293 3.86 23.30 -15.83
CA ASP A 293 5.00 22.37 -15.85
C ASP A 293 5.13 21.68 -17.22
N GLY A 294 4.03 21.29 -17.82
CA GLY A 294 3.98 20.71 -19.15
C GLY A 294 3.88 21.73 -20.29
N SER A 295 4.24 23.00 -20.10
CA SER A 295 3.93 24.11 -21.04
C SER A 295 4.31 23.83 -22.49
N ARG A 296 5.48 23.27 -22.76
CA ARG A 296 5.99 22.95 -24.09
C ARG A 296 5.66 21.53 -24.57
N MET A 297 5.02 20.71 -23.75
CA MET A 297 4.56 19.39 -24.17
C MET A 297 3.28 19.49 -25.00
N THR A 298 3.16 18.58 -25.96
CA THR A 298 1.87 18.29 -26.63
C THR A 298 1.18 17.14 -25.89
N VAL A 299 -0.14 16.99 -26.06
CA VAL A 299 -0.88 15.82 -25.55
C VAL A 299 -0.23 14.52 -26.03
N ARG A 300 0.20 14.49 -27.30
CA ARG A 300 0.85 13.31 -27.89
C ARG A 300 2.19 12.99 -27.25
N SER A 301 3.02 13.99 -26.96
CA SER A 301 4.32 13.76 -26.28
C SER A 301 4.13 13.31 -24.85
N ALA A 302 3.19 13.91 -24.09
CA ALA A 302 2.89 13.50 -22.72
C ALA A 302 2.42 12.03 -22.64
N LEU A 303 1.55 11.60 -23.57
CA LEU A 303 1.10 10.21 -23.66
C LEU A 303 2.24 9.24 -24.05
N ARG A 304 3.14 9.64 -24.95
CA ARG A 304 4.32 8.81 -25.28
C ARG A 304 5.25 8.63 -24.08
N TYR A 305 5.49 9.67 -23.32
CA TYR A 305 6.26 9.57 -22.08
C TYR A 305 5.55 8.67 -21.07
N TYR A 306 4.24 8.84 -20.90
CA TYR A 306 3.41 7.97 -20.03
C TYR A 306 3.55 6.49 -20.38
N GLU A 307 3.44 6.13 -21.67
CA GLU A 307 3.56 4.74 -22.14
C GLU A 307 4.94 4.14 -21.84
N ARG A 308 6.01 4.93 -21.97
CA ARG A 308 7.38 4.48 -21.65
C ARG A 308 7.56 4.25 -20.15
N VAL A 309 7.07 5.16 -19.34
CA VAL A 309 7.09 5.02 -17.88
C VAL A 309 6.26 3.80 -17.45
N LEU A 310 5.06 3.60 -18.01
CA LEU A 310 4.22 2.43 -17.75
C LEU A 310 4.95 1.11 -18.07
N GLY A 311 5.59 1.02 -19.23
CA GLY A 311 6.39 -0.16 -19.60
C GLY A 311 7.47 -0.46 -18.57
N THR A 312 8.15 0.57 -18.05
CA THR A 312 9.18 0.41 -17.03
C THR A 312 8.58 -0.01 -15.67
N VAL A 313 7.42 0.54 -15.27
CA VAL A 313 6.71 0.13 -14.04
C VAL A 313 6.34 -1.34 -14.12
N LEU A 314 5.76 -1.79 -15.23
CA LEU A 314 5.38 -3.20 -15.42
C LEU A 314 6.60 -4.15 -15.35
N LEU A 315 7.74 -3.75 -15.88
CA LEU A 315 9.00 -4.51 -15.78
C LEU A 315 9.51 -4.56 -14.35
N ILE A 316 9.43 -3.43 -13.63
CA ILE A 316 9.82 -3.34 -12.22
C ILE A 316 8.88 -4.17 -11.35
N ASP A 317 7.59 -4.12 -11.54
CA ASP A 317 6.59 -4.90 -10.80
C ASP A 317 6.70 -6.41 -11.11
N GLY A 318 6.92 -6.76 -12.38
CA GLY A 318 7.08 -8.14 -12.84
C GLY A 318 8.33 -8.87 -12.33
N GLY A 319 9.26 -8.18 -11.73
CA GLY A 319 10.33 -8.83 -10.97
C GLY A 319 11.62 -9.16 -11.72
N ALA A 320 11.62 -9.22 -13.01
CA ALA A 320 12.68 -9.81 -13.81
C ALA A 320 13.92 -8.90 -14.04
N VAL A 321 13.88 -7.63 -13.63
CA VAL A 321 14.90 -6.63 -14.04
C VAL A 321 15.60 -5.95 -12.85
N ASN A 322 16.84 -5.53 -13.08
CA ASN A 322 17.55 -4.65 -12.15
C ASN A 322 16.99 -3.23 -12.24
N VAL A 323 16.63 -2.63 -11.10
CA VAL A 323 16.00 -1.29 -11.04
C VAL A 323 16.89 -0.21 -11.65
N SER A 324 18.19 -0.22 -11.29
CA SER A 324 19.15 0.77 -11.80
C SER A 324 19.28 0.70 -13.33
N THR A 325 19.37 -0.51 -13.88
CA THR A 325 19.42 -0.72 -15.34
C THR A 325 18.13 -0.27 -16.01
N SER A 326 16.97 -0.58 -15.40
CA SER A 326 15.66 -0.16 -15.93
C SER A 326 15.49 1.35 -15.93
N LEU A 327 15.95 2.05 -14.88
CA LEU A 327 15.94 3.50 -14.82
C LEU A 327 16.87 4.13 -15.86
N THR A 328 18.08 3.55 -16.04
CA THR A 328 19.00 4.04 -17.07
C THR A 328 18.42 3.88 -18.46
N SER A 329 17.79 2.74 -18.76
CA SER A 329 17.08 2.52 -20.02
C SER A 329 15.93 3.49 -20.21
N LEU A 330 15.13 3.73 -19.16
CA LEU A 330 14.03 4.68 -19.19
C LEU A 330 14.51 6.09 -19.52
N VAL A 331 15.60 6.57 -18.88
CA VAL A 331 16.18 7.88 -19.17
C VAL A 331 16.61 7.97 -20.63
N ALA A 332 17.27 6.95 -21.16
CA ALA A 332 17.69 6.91 -22.56
C ALA A 332 16.48 6.99 -23.52
N ASP A 333 15.42 6.21 -23.23
CA ASP A 333 14.19 6.20 -24.00
C ASP A 333 13.46 7.56 -23.96
N LEU A 334 13.36 8.17 -22.77
CA LEU A 334 12.76 9.49 -22.64
C LEU A 334 13.57 10.57 -23.37
N CYS A 335 14.90 10.52 -23.29
CA CYS A 335 15.77 11.43 -24.05
C CYS A 335 15.60 11.27 -25.56
N ALA A 336 15.49 10.03 -26.05
CA ALA A 336 15.24 9.76 -27.48
C ALA A 336 13.87 10.31 -27.94
N LEU A 337 12.88 10.35 -27.07
CA LEU A 337 11.57 10.94 -27.37
C LEU A 337 11.55 12.48 -27.31
N MET A 338 12.56 13.11 -26.70
CA MET A 338 12.72 14.58 -26.69
C MET A 338 13.22 15.14 -28.03
N SER A 339 13.99 14.34 -28.78
CA SER A 339 14.45 14.71 -30.13
C SER A 339 13.29 14.73 -31.11
#